data_733aa3d1cf4aeee45349a438f902bf95
#
_entry.id   733aa3d1cf4aeee45349a438f902bf95
#
_cell.length_a   1.000
_cell.length_b   1.000
_cell.length_c   1.000
_cell.angle_alpha   90.00
_cell.angle_beta   90.00
_cell.angle_gamma   90.00
#
_symmetry.space_group_name_H-M   'P 1'
#
loop_
_entity.id
_entity.type
_entity.pdbx_description
1 polymer ?
#
loop_
_entity_poly.entity_id
_entity_poly.type
_entity_poly.pdbx_seq_one_letter_code
_entity_poly.pdbx_strand_id
1 'polypeptide(L)'
;MSISCDWVSASQLAIIDRMSGRVTLVHVLDAVASSRFPAQIPTFHVVASWQNHTEMVTRARLQLSIEEPGGETTTILTDEEVSFAGRTSHRSVCIVQSLTVLRPGPYRVVARWQSVGTGGWTEAGSHPFGVNTSATPAGPAMA
;
A
#
# COMPACT_ATOMS: atom_id res chain seq x y z
N MET A 1 7.57 -17.46 12.28
CA MET A 1 6.88 -16.48 11.58
C MET A 1 5.67 -16.05 12.26
N SER A 2 5.64 -14.89 12.66
CA SER A 2 4.66 -14.45 13.61
C SER A 2 3.54 -13.66 12.99
N ILE A 3 3.86 -12.75 12.12
CA ILE A 3 2.88 -11.85 11.52
C ILE A 3 2.89 -12.01 10.01
N SER A 4 1.70 -12.09 9.44
CA SER A 4 1.52 -12.11 8.00
C SER A 4 0.59 -11.01 7.57
N CYS A 5 0.68 -10.63 6.31
CA CYS A 5 -0.28 -9.76 5.67
C CYS A 5 -1.11 -10.64 4.74
N ASP A 6 -2.40 -10.81 5.05
CA ASP A 6 -3.27 -11.64 4.23
C ASP A 6 -3.45 -11.04 2.85
N TRP A 7 -3.57 -9.73 2.81
CA TRP A 7 -3.61 -8.98 1.57
C TRP A 7 -3.31 -7.52 1.84
N VAL A 8 -2.78 -6.86 0.83
CA VAL A 8 -2.61 -5.41 0.79
C VAL A 8 -3.07 -4.96 -0.58
N SER A 9 -3.76 -3.84 -0.63
CA SER A 9 -4.31 -3.33 -1.87
C SER A 9 -4.28 -1.82 -1.92
N ALA A 10 -4.11 -1.29 -3.12
CA ALA A 10 -4.31 0.12 -3.41
C ALA A 10 -5.52 0.23 -4.31
N SER A 11 -6.44 1.13 -4.00
CA SER A 11 -7.67 1.31 -4.77
C SER A 11 -8.08 2.77 -4.78
N GLN A 12 -8.92 3.14 -5.74
CA GLN A 12 -9.42 4.50 -5.81
C GLN A 12 -10.19 4.85 -4.54
N LEU A 13 -10.93 3.90 -4.00
CA LEU A 13 -11.73 4.07 -2.81
C LEU A 13 -11.81 2.74 -2.05
N ALA A 14 -11.74 2.80 -0.74
CA ALA A 14 -12.00 1.67 0.13
C ALA A 14 -13.17 2.03 1.05
N ILE A 15 -14.17 1.16 1.11
CA ILE A 15 -15.34 1.34 1.95
C ILE A 15 -15.33 0.26 3.02
N ILE A 16 -15.40 0.67 4.27
CA ILE A 16 -15.43 -0.25 5.39
C ILE A 16 -16.81 -0.19 6.03
N ASP A 17 -17.52 -1.32 6.01
CA ASP A 17 -18.82 -1.42 6.65
C ASP A 17 -18.62 -1.51 8.15
N ARG A 18 -19.15 -0.54 8.87
CA ARG A 18 -19.00 -0.48 10.33
C ARG A 18 -19.66 -1.63 11.05
N MET A 19 -20.72 -2.17 10.49
CA MET A 19 -21.48 -3.24 11.14
C MET A 19 -20.83 -4.60 10.95
N SER A 20 -20.38 -4.91 9.74
CA SER A 20 -19.83 -6.22 9.43
C SER A 20 -18.31 -6.25 9.42
N GLY A 21 -17.66 -5.09 9.37
CA GLY A 21 -16.20 -5.00 9.20
C GLY A 21 -15.73 -5.35 7.81
N ARG A 22 -16.64 -5.57 6.87
CA ARG A 22 -16.26 -5.93 5.50
C ARG A 22 -15.69 -4.73 4.76
N VAL A 23 -14.75 -5.03 3.87
CA VAL A 23 -14.09 -4.01 3.05
C VAL A 23 -14.52 -4.20 1.60
N THR A 24 -14.93 -3.11 0.98
CA THR A 24 -15.19 -3.07 -0.46
C THR A 24 -14.14 -2.17 -1.09
N LEU A 25 -13.44 -2.70 -2.09
CA LEU A 25 -12.45 -1.94 -2.84
C LEU A 25 -13.05 -1.54 -4.18
N VAL A 26 -12.97 -0.25 -4.50
CA VAL A 26 -13.49 0.27 -5.75
C VAL A 26 -12.32 0.66 -6.63
N HIS A 27 -12.26 0.08 -7.81
CA HIS A 27 -11.22 0.36 -8.79
C HIS A 27 -9.82 0.14 -8.22
N VAL A 28 -9.44 -1.11 -8.11
CA VAL A 28 -8.09 -1.50 -7.68
C VAL A 28 -7.05 -0.87 -8.62
N LEU A 29 -6.00 -0.32 -8.02
CA LEU A 29 -4.97 0.37 -8.77
C LEU A 29 -4.03 -0.63 -9.40
N ASP A 30 -4.17 -0.88 -10.69
CA ASP A 30 -3.31 -1.79 -11.44
C ASP A 30 -2.30 -1.04 -12.29
N ALA A 31 -2.74 0.03 -12.94
CA ALA A 31 -1.90 0.80 -13.84
C ALA A 31 -2.39 2.22 -13.95
N VAL A 32 -1.46 3.12 -14.14
CA VAL A 32 -1.72 4.54 -14.40
C VAL A 32 -0.91 4.93 -15.61
N ALA A 33 -1.44 5.80 -16.43
CA ALA A 33 -0.72 6.29 -17.60
C ALA A 33 -0.58 7.80 -17.54
N SER A 34 0.57 8.31 -17.95
CA SER A 34 0.79 9.74 -18.05
C SER A 34 1.68 10.05 -19.25
N SER A 35 1.42 11.18 -19.90
CA SER A 35 2.25 11.63 -21.00
C SER A 35 3.43 12.48 -20.54
N ARG A 36 3.43 12.86 -19.28
CA ARG A 36 4.46 13.74 -18.71
C ARG A 36 4.89 13.23 -17.35
N PHE A 37 6.14 13.47 -17.01
CA PHE A 37 6.70 13.21 -15.69
C PHE A 37 7.47 14.44 -15.21
N PRO A 38 7.41 14.79 -13.92
CA PRO A 38 6.72 14.04 -12.86
C PRO A 38 5.20 14.04 -13.05
N ALA A 39 4.57 12.95 -12.67
CA ALA A 39 3.14 12.80 -12.76
C ALA A 39 2.53 12.71 -11.36
N GLN A 40 1.26 13.06 -11.25
CA GLN A 40 0.54 12.96 -9.99
C GLN A 40 -0.50 11.85 -10.08
N ILE A 41 -0.46 10.93 -9.13
CA ILE A 41 -1.54 9.97 -8.96
C ILE A 41 -2.50 10.61 -7.96
N PRO A 42 -3.76 10.85 -8.34
CA PRO A 42 -4.72 11.47 -7.42
C PRO A 42 -5.03 10.55 -6.24
N THR A 43 -5.78 11.06 -5.29
CA THR A 43 -6.11 10.37 -4.06
C THR A 43 -6.46 8.91 -4.27
N PHE A 44 -5.85 8.03 -3.50
CA PHE A 44 -6.18 6.62 -3.47
C PHE A 44 -6.03 6.07 -2.05
N HIS A 45 -6.63 4.92 -1.81
CA HIS A 45 -6.64 4.29 -0.50
C HIS A 45 -5.76 3.04 -0.51
N VAL A 46 -5.00 2.86 0.54
CA VAL A 46 -4.20 1.64 0.76
C VAL A 46 -4.74 0.95 2.00
N VAL A 47 -5.06 -0.32 1.86
CA VAL A 47 -5.58 -1.12 2.98
C VAL A 47 -4.75 -2.40 3.06
N ALA A 48 -4.38 -2.76 4.28
CA ALA A 48 -3.67 -4.02 4.54
C ALA A 48 -4.37 -4.76 5.67
N SER A 49 -4.49 -6.07 5.52
CA SER A 49 -5.07 -6.95 6.53
C SER A 49 -3.96 -7.83 7.10
N TRP A 50 -3.78 -7.74 8.41
CA TRP A 50 -2.69 -8.40 9.12
C TRP A 50 -3.22 -9.48 10.05
N GLN A 51 -2.44 -10.56 10.19
CA GLN A 51 -2.71 -11.63 11.14
C GLN A 51 -1.48 -11.87 12.01
N ASN A 52 -1.71 -12.04 13.30
CA ASN A 52 -0.68 -12.48 14.20
C ASN A 52 -0.93 -13.97 14.52
N HIS A 53 -0.01 -14.81 14.09
CA HIS A 53 -0.14 -16.26 14.21
C HIS A 53 0.48 -16.82 15.50
N THR A 54 0.95 -15.97 16.39
CA THR A 54 1.60 -16.39 17.60
C THR A 54 1.26 -15.45 18.76
N GLU A 55 1.22 -16.00 19.96
CA GLU A 55 1.05 -15.18 21.16
C GLU A 55 2.37 -14.56 21.63
N MET A 56 3.47 -14.95 21.04
CA MET A 56 4.79 -14.44 21.45
C MET A 56 5.04 -13.01 21.02
N VAL A 57 4.38 -12.56 19.94
CA VAL A 57 4.50 -11.18 19.51
C VAL A 57 3.24 -10.46 19.95
N THR A 58 3.37 -9.63 20.97
CA THR A 58 2.25 -8.86 21.48
C THR A 58 2.21 -7.45 20.93
N ARG A 59 3.35 -6.93 20.49
CA ARG A 59 3.45 -5.60 19.89
C ARG A 59 4.35 -5.64 18.67
N ALA A 60 3.94 -4.94 17.63
CA ALA A 60 4.71 -4.87 16.39
C ALA A 60 4.60 -3.50 15.78
N ARG A 61 5.59 -3.14 14.99
CA ARG A 61 5.48 -1.98 14.11
C ARG A 61 5.06 -2.49 12.75
N LEU A 62 4.05 -1.86 12.18
CA LEU A 62 3.51 -2.18 10.86
C LEU A 62 3.72 -0.98 9.95
N GLN A 63 4.27 -1.23 8.79
CA GLN A 63 4.61 -0.16 7.86
C GLN A 63 4.03 -0.44 6.49
N LEU A 64 3.44 0.58 5.90
CA LEU A 64 3.06 0.58 4.49
C LEU A 64 3.92 1.61 3.78
N SER A 65 4.47 1.22 2.65
CA SER A 65 5.34 2.10 1.87
C SER A 65 5.16 1.86 0.38
N ILE A 66 5.64 2.80 -0.43
CA ILE A 66 5.66 2.64 -1.87
C ILE A 66 7.11 2.56 -2.31
N GLU A 67 7.42 1.51 -3.04
CA GLU A 67 8.72 1.26 -3.61
C GLU A 67 8.72 1.65 -5.07
N GLU A 68 9.69 2.47 -5.47
CA GLU A 68 9.85 2.89 -6.86
C GLU A 68 10.52 1.81 -7.70
N PRO A 69 10.47 1.93 -9.02
CA PRO A 69 11.16 0.99 -9.90
C PRO A 69 12.64 0.88 -9.52
N GLY A 70 13.11 -0.36 -9.41
CA GLY A 70 14.47 -0.63 -8.98
C GLY A 70 14.63 -0.80 -7.49
N GLY A 71 13.64 -0.43 -6.69
CA GLY A 71 13.68 -0.62 -5.24
C GLY A 71 14.61 0.32 -4.50
N GLU A 72 15.16 1.33 -5.15
CA GLU A 72 16.14 2.21 -4.51
C GLU A 72 15.51 3.28 -3.64
N THR A 73 14.33 3.74 -3.98
CA THR A 73 13.65 4.80 -3.26
C THR A 73 12.34 4.27 -2.72
N THR A 74 12.06 4.60 -1.47
CA THR A 74 10.85 4.16 -0.78
C THR A 74 10.20 5.35 -0.11
N THR A 75 8.90 5.48 -0.31
CA THR A 75 8.10 6.50 0.38
C THR A 75 7.26 5.81 1.43
N ILE A 76 7.43 6.18 2.69
CA ILE A 76 6.67 5.61 3.80
C ILE A 76 5.30 6.27 3.85
N LEU A 77 4.26 5.47 3.82
CA LEU A 77 2.88 5.94 3.91
C LEU A 77 2.38 5.92 5.35
N THR A 78 2.61 4.82 6.05
CA THR A 78 2.26 4.68 7.47
C THR A 78 3.35 3.93 8.20
N ASP A 79 3.48 4.22 9.48
CA ASP A 79 4.40 3.52 10.37
C ASP A 79 3.74 3.57 11.75
N GLU A 80 3.15 2.45 12.16
CA GLU A 80 2.37 2.42 13.40
C GLU A 80 2.80 1.29 14.30
N GLU A 81 2.75 1.53 15.60
CA GLU A 81 2.99 0.50 16.59
C GLU A 81 1.63 -0.05 17.00
N VAL A 82 1.46 -1.35 16.90
CA VAL A 82 0.19 -2.02 17.13
C VAL A 82 0.34 -3.05 18.23
N SER A 83 -0.61 -3.04 19.17
CA SER A 83 -0.70 -4.06 20.20
C SER A 83 -1.65 -5.16 19.73
N PHE A 84 -1.15 -6.39 19.76
CA PHE A 84 -1.97 -7.56 19.45
C PHE A 84 -2.47 -8.25 20.71
N ALA A 85 -2.30 -7.62 21.87
CA ALA A 85 -2.81 -8.20 23.11
C ALA A 85 -4.32 -8.37 23.01
N GLY A 86 -4.79 -9.60 23.18
CA GLY A 86 -6.21 -9.89 23.14
C GLY A 86 -6.82 -9.94 21.75
N ARG A 87 -6.03 -9.85 20.68
CA ARG A 87 -6.55 -9.96 19.31
C ARG A 87 -5.50 -10.54 18.38
N THR A 88 -5.98 -11.13 17.29
CA THR A 88 -5.10 -11.76 16.31
C THR A 88 -5.05 -11.05 14.98
N SER A 89 -5.87 -10.03 14.78
CA SER A 89 -5.92 -9.34 13.48
C SER A 89 -5.86 -7.83 13.66
N HIS A 90 -5.42 -7.18 12.61
CA HIS A 90 -5.36 -5.72 12.53
C HIS A 90 -5.54 -5.28 11.08
N ARG A 91 -6.14 -4.13 10.89
CA ARG A 91 -6.28 -3.54 9.57
C ARG A 91 -5.63 -2.17 9.57
N SER A 92 -4.73 -1.97 8.62
CA SER A 92 -4.12 -0.66 8.38
C SER A 92 -4.84 0.00 7.21
N VAL A 93 -5.20 1.26 7.36
CA VAL A 93 -5.85 2.03 6.30
C VAL A 93 -5.10 3.34 6.15
N CYS A 94 -4.76 3.68 4.93
CA CYS A 94 -4.08 4.93 4.62
C CYS A 94 -4.74 5.59 3.42
N ILE A 95 -5.01 6.89 3.54
CA ILE A 95 -5.47 7.68 2.41
C ILE A 95 -4.28 8.47 1.90
N VAL A 96 -3.86 8.16 0.67
CA VAL A 96 -2.77 8.88 0.03
C VAL A 96 -3.40 10.02 -0.77
N GLN A 97 -3.16 11.25 -0.33
CA GLN A 97 -3.82 12.41 -0.95
C GLN A 97 -3.36 12.65 -2.37
N SER A 98 -2.09 12.53 -2.61
CA SER A 98 -1.54 12.54 -3.95
C SER A 98 -0.14 11.95 -3.90
N LEU A 99 0.23 11.24 -4.94
CA LEU A 99 1.55 10.66 -5.05
C LEU A 99 2.23 11.21 -6.29
N THR A 100 3.40 11.80 -6.10
CA THR A 100 4.21 12.26 -7.22
C THR A 100 5.09 11.11 -7.68
N VAL A 101 5.00 10.74 -8.94
CA VAL A 101 5.85 9.72 -9.54
C VAL A 101 6.78 10.38 -10.53
N LEU A 102 8.07 10.12 -10.40
CA LEU A 102 9.09 10.80 -11.18
C LEU A 102 9.34 10.14 -12.53
N ARG A 103 9.03 8.86 -12.65
CA ARG A 103 9.33 8.09 -13.86
C ARG A 103 8.36 6.93 -14.02
N PRO A 104 8.20 6.43 -15.25
CA PRO A 104 7.40 5.24 -15.48
C PRO A 104 8.13 4.00 -14.97
N GLY A 105 7.39 2.92 -14.81
CA GLY A 105 7.93 1.63 -14.43
C GLY A 105 7.06 0.91 -13.42
N PRO A 106 7.54 -0.22 -12.88
CA PRO A 106 6.81 -1.00 -11.89
C PRO A 106 7.00 -0.44 -10.49
N TYR A 107 5.91 -0.11 -9.84
CA TYR A 107 5.85 0.34 -8.45
C TYR A 107 5.22 -0.74 -7.61
N ARG A 108 5.46 -0.71 -6.30
CA ARG A 108 4.81 -1.63 -5.36
C ARG A 108 4.40 -0.89 -4.11
N VAL A 109 3.21 -1.19 -3.62
CA VAL A 109 2.87 -0.92 -2.23
C VAL A 109 3.38 -2.11 -1.43
N VAL A 110 4.15 -1.87 -0.40
CA VAL A 110 4.80 -2.93 0.38
C VAL A 110 4.36 -2.84 1.83
N ALA A 111 3.97 -3.98 2.38
CA ALA A 111 3.62 -4.12 3.79
C ALA A 111 4.76 -4.83 4.51
N ARG A 112 5.31 -4.19 5.54
CA ARG A 112 6.41 -4.73 6.34
C ARG A 112 6.06 -4.68 7.81
N TRP A 113 6.66 -5.58 8.57
CA TRP A 113 6.51 -5.56 10.02
C TRP A 113 7.83 -5.80 10.71
N GLN A 114 7.86 -5.43 11.99
CA GLN A 114 9.02 -5.58 12.84
C GLN A 114 8.53 -5.80 14.28
N SER A 115 9.14 -6.72 15.00
CA SER A 115 8.86 -6.83 16.44
C SER A 115 9.43 -5.61 17.14
N VAL A 116 8.71 -5.07 18.09
CA VAL A 116 9.19 -3.91 18.86
C VAL A 116 10.45 -4.34 19.63
N GLY A 117 11.50 -3.55 19.49
CA GLY A 117 12.75 -3.81 20.19
C GLY A 117 13.71 -4.77 19.50
N THR A 118 13.34 -5.36 18.38
CA THR A 118 14.25 -6.20 17.61
C THR A 118 14.47 -5.62 16.24
N GLY A 119 15.58 -5.92 15.63
CA GLY A 119 16.09 -5.26 14.44
C GLY A 119 15.21 -5.31 13.21
N GLY A 120 15.57 -5.87 12.17
CA GLY A 120 15.11 -5.77 10.82
C GLY A 120 13.60 -5.87 10.50
N TRP A 121 13.24 -5.28 9.40
CA TRP A 121 11.90 -5.34 8.84
C TRP A 121 11.72 -6.59 7.99
N THR A 122 10.53 -7.18 8.06
CA THR A 122 10.17 -8.33 7.24
C THR A 122 9.05 -7.94 6.30
N GLU A 123 9.24 -8.18 5.02
CA GLU A 123 8.19 -7.95 4.04
C GLU A 123 7.13 -9.04 4.18
N ALA A 124 5.88 -8.62 4.31
CA ALA A 124 4.76 -9.54 4.54
C ALA A 124 3.80 -9.60 3.35
N GLY A 125 3.80 -8.59 2.50
CA GLY A 125 2.93 -8.57 1.33
C GLY A 125 3.21 -7.37 0.46
N SER A 126 2.71 -7.41 -0.77
CA SER A 126 2.86 -6.29 -1.69
C SER A 126 1.71 -6.25 -2.69
N HIS A 127 1.50 -5.06 -3.23
CA HIS A 127 0.53 -4.83 -4.28
C HIS A 127 1.26 -4.08 -5.42
N PRO A 128 1.46 -4.72 -6.56
CA PRO A 128 2.14 -4.07 -7.67
C PRO A 128 1.20 -3.19 -8.48
N PHE A 129 1.71 -2.08 -8.99
CA PHE A 129 1.01 -1.30 -9.99
C PHE A 129 2.01 -0.69 -10.96
N GLY A 130 1.58 -0.54 -12.20
CA GLY A 130 2.43 0.02 -13.24
C GLY A 130 2.16 1.49 -13.48
N VAL A 131 3.21 2.25 -13.71
CA VAL A 131 3.08 3.62 -14.20
C VAL A 131 3.64 3.62 -15.61
N ASN A 132 2.76 3.89 -16.57
CA ASN A 132 3.09 3.77 -17.98
C ASN A 132 3.13 5.14 -18.64
N THR A 133 3.95 5.24 -19.67
CA THR A 133 3.95 6.44 -20.52
C THR A 133 2.82 6.30 -21.51
N SER A 134 1.91 7.27 -21.54
CA SER A 134 0.91 7.28 -22.56
C SER A 134 1.50 7.90 -23.82
N ALA A 135 1.17 7.33 -24.96
CA ALA A 135 1.82 7.67 -26.18
C ALA A 135 1.60 9.11 -26.61
N THR A 136 0.47 9.63 -26.38
CA THR A 136 0.20 10.96 -26.82
C THR A 136 -0.83 11.52 -25.98
N PRO A 137 -0.70 12.72 -25.68
CA PRO A 137 -1.79 13.45 -25.21
C PRO A 137 -2.69 13.50 -26.38
N ALA A 138 -3.67 12.89 -26.28
CA ALA A 138 -4.52 12.88 -27.25
C ALA A 138 -4.94 14.15 -27.77
N GLY A 139 -4.66 14.52 -28.12
CA GLY A 139 -5.08 15.41 -28.54
C GLY A 139 -5.96 15.51 -29.26
N PRO A 140 -6.01 15.82 -29.44
CA PRO A 140 -6.71 16.09 -29.97
C PRO A 140 -7.11 15.59 -30.77
N ALA A 141 -6.76 15.43 -30.74
CA ALA A 141 -7.00 15.13 -31.27
C ALA A 141 -7.87 14.84 -31.47
N MET A 142 -8.00 14.59 -31.61
CA MET A 142 -8.73 14.38 -31.80
C MET A 142 -9.50 14.90 -31.90
N ALA A 143 -9.34 15.22 -31.80
CA ALA A 143 -10.15 15.82 -32.02
C ALA A 143 -10.67 15.79 -32.82
#